data_3efac99deea7be16ffa1475579664903
#
_entry.id   3efac99deea7be16ffa1475579664903
#
_cell.length_a   1.000
_cell.length_b   1.000
_cell.length_c   1.000
_cell.angle_alpha   90.00
_cell.angle_beta   90.00
_cell.angle_gamma   90.00
#
_symmetry.space_group_name_H-M   'P 1'
#
loop_
_entity.id
_entity.type
_entity.pdbx_description
1 polymer ?
#
loop_
_entity_poly.entity_id
_entity_poly.type
_entity_poly.pdbx_seq_one_letter_code
_entity_poly.pdbx_strand_id
1 'polypeptide(L)'
;MSWTRRRWLGDAGTLAASLTLPGLSACSGGRSKSGLRADLPGGWVGAHVDRAHAWRDGQVPQTTCAAPRRVHTLIIGAGVAGLSAAHALMKAGLDDLAVLDLENQPGGNARGHMVQNLPCPLGAHYLPMPGPDATEVAQWLEEIGLIQHEHGRWVADERHLCHSPQERLFVPDARQDQPSLWRGQWHDGLLPHQSLSAEDLAQYQRFSRDVNKAVSELGFAMPTSKRPWHAGLNALDQITFAQWLDQNGYTSRPLRWLLDYACRDDYGAGLGRVSAWAGLHYFASRHGFEVPGQGEAHDAVLTWPQGNGWLTQHLAQDLGARWQAGQVATRVDVGRDGVQVQTWHSGQQCMQPWVAQQVVMAVPLFVAQRLLAQPLPPLQAMAPRMAYAPWLVSNILLSKPFFDRPGAPLAWDNVPYISEGVRGVDTPALGYVDARHQSLAPVTGPMLLTHYWALGGQDAAQGQALRQALLKDDWRAWADRVAADLARVHPDLPGLVQQMDLMRYGHAMSIPVPGVRGHAALTALQQPQGRLHFAHSDLSAYSVFEEAFTHGVRAANQVLRASGKARSKV
;
A
#
# COMPACT_ATOMS: atom_id res chain seq x y z
N MET A 1 -13.76 31.61 -53.81
CA MET A 1 -13.12 32.93 -53.96
C MET A 1 -12.23 33.09 -52.74
N SER A 2 -11.01 32.66 -52.78
CA SER A 2 -9.74 33.20 -53.28
C SER A 2 -9.37 34.53 -52.64
N TRP A 3 -8.24 34.50 -51.99
CA TRP A 3 -6.98 35.22 -52.14
C TRP A 3 -6.29 35.45 -50.78
N THR A 4 -5.21 34.88 -50.44
CA THR A 4 -3.74 34.89 -50.74
C THR A 4 -2.95 36.11 -50.19
N ARG A 5 -1.95 35.79 -49.37
CA ARG A 5 -0.50 36.14 -49.37
C ARG A 5 -0.03 37.61 -49.49
N ARG A 6 0.86 38.06 -48.64
CA ARG A 6 2.34 38.29 -48.85
C ARG A 6 2.89 39.35 -47.88
N ARG A 7 3.97 38.97 -47.18
CA ARG A 7 5.35 39.47 -47.27
C ARG A 7 5.57 40.97 -47.44
N TRP A 8 6.41 41.55 -46.55
CA TRP A 8 7.66 42.26 -46.96
C TRP A 8 8.63 42.45 -45.81
N LEU A 9 9.94 42.33 -46.16
CA LEU A 9 11.18 42.52 -45.43
C LEU A 9 11.58 44.00 -45.36
N GLY A 10 12.45 44.35 -44.41
CA GLY A 10 13.18 45.63 -44.44
C GLY A 10 14.23 45.66 -43.34
N ASP A 11 15.48 45.44 -43.75
CA ASP A 11 16.72 45.61 -42.98
C ASP A 11 16.99 47.06 -42.61
N ALA A 12 17.57 47.31 -41.43
CA ALA A 12 18.55 48.36 -41.20
C ALA A 12 19.37 48.05 -39.92
N GLY A 13 20.65 47.84 -40.11
CA GLY A 13 21.61 47.62 -39.04
C GLY A 13 22.10 48.90 -38.36
N THR A 14 22.52 48.76 -37.10
CA THR A 14 23.49 49.66 -36.47
C THR A 14 24.34 48.88 -35.47
N LEU A 15 25.64 48.94 -35.67
CA LEU A 15 26.69 48.47 -34.77
C LEU A 15 26.64 49.27 -33.46
N ALA A 16 26.71 48.60 -32.30
CA ALA A 16 27.14 49.19 -31.06
C ALA A 16 28.05 48.18 -30.30
N ALA A 17 29.19 48.71 -29.90
CA ALA A 17 30.31 47.96 -29.35
C ALA A 17 30.05 47.29 -28.02
N SER A 18 30.50 46.04 -27.89
CA SER A 18 30.42 45.20 -26.69
C SER A 18 31.53 45.61 -25.70
N LEU A 19 31.16 46.11 -24.54
CA LEU A 19 31.96 46.10 -23.32
C LEU A 19 31.62 44.83 -22.55
N THR A 20 32.52 43.87 -22.53
CA THR A 20 32.45 42.64 -21.73
C THR A 20 32.84 42.94 -20.29
N LEU A 21 31.88 43.00 -19.39
CA LEU A 21 32.09 42.79 -17.98
C LEU A 21 31.94 41.30 -17.66
N PRO A 22 32.81 40.67 -16.84
CA PRO A 22 32.65 39.28 -16.46
C PRO A 22 31.42 39.21 -15.52
N GLY A 23 30.33 38.71 -16.05
CA GLY A 23 29.09 38.49 -15.31
C GLY A 23 29.27 37.37 -14.28
N LEU A 24 29.02 37.72 -13.04
CA LEU A 24 28.66 36.80 -11.97
C LEU A 24 27.48 35.94 -12.47
N SER A 25 27.76 34.69 -12.84
CA SER A 25 26.73 33.67 -13.09
C SER A 25 26.04 33.37 -11.75
N ALA A 26 25.04 34.14 -11.40
CA ALA A 26 24.06 33.72 -10.44
C ALA A 26 23.32 32.50 -11.05
N CYS A 27 23.55 31.34 -10.50
CA CYS A 27 22.76 30.16 -10.80
C CYS A 27 21.29 30.43 -10.42
N SER A 28 20.54 31.05 -11.31
CA SER A 28 19.08 31.06 -11.24
C SER A 28 18.60 29.67 -11.66
N GLY A 29 18.65 28.71 -10.74
CA GLY A 29 17.94 27.44 -10.92
C GLY A 29 16.48 27.75 -11.20
N GLY A 30 16.06 27.56 -12.45
CA GLY A 30 14.67 27.78 -12.83
C GLY A 30 13.75 26.90 -11.95
N ARG A 31 12.70 27.48 -11.39
CA ARG A 31 11.67 26.70 -10.71
C ARG A 31 10.66 26.21 -11.73
N SER A 32 10.17 24.97 -11.53
CA SER A 32 9.04 24.43 -12.29
C SER A 32 7.75 25.19 -11.93
N LYS A 33 6.68 24.97 -12.70
CA LYS A 33 5.35 25.53 -12.39
C LYS A 33 4.80 25.07 -11.03
N SER A 34 5.32 23.95 -10.49
CA SER A 34 4.99 23.42 -9.16
C SER A 34 5.79 24.07 -8.03
N GLY A 35 6.73 24.97 -8.32
CA GLY A 35 7.62 25.60 -7.34
C GLY A 35 8.86 24.78 -6.97
N LEU A 36 9.01 23.53 -7.47
CA LEU A 36 10.20 22.71 -7.25
C LEU A 36 11.39 23.23 -8.05
N ARG A 37 12.60 23.08 -7.50
CA ARG A 37 13.85 23.39 -8.22
C ARG A 37 14.00 22.51 -9.45
N ALA A 38 14.57 23.03 -10.52
CA ALA A 38 14.80 22.27 -11.75
C ALA A 38 15.77 21.10 -11.55
N ASP A 39 16.79 21.28 -10.71
CA ASP A 39 17.84 20.34 -10.34
C ASP A 39 17.52 19.52 -9.08
N LEU A 40 16.24 19.34 -8.74
CA LEU A 40 15.83 18.59 -7.55
C LEU A 40 16.37 17.15 -7.57
N PRO A 41 17.15 16.73 -6.55
CA PRO A 41 17.55 15.33 -6.39
C PRO A 41 16.36 14.41 -6.13
N GLY A 42 16.51 13.12 -6.50
CA GLY A 42 15.52 12.07 -6.27
C GLY A 42 15.32 11.18 -7.49
N GLY A 43 14.32 10.32 -7.44
CA GLY A 43 14.07 9.38 -8.52
C GLY A 43 13.01 8.34 -8.16
N TRP A 44 12.81 7.38 -9.08
CA TRP A 44 12.09 6.16 -8.78
C TRP A 44 12.95 5.25 -7.92
N VAL A 45 12.42 4.78 -6.78
CA VAL A 45 13.14 3.93 -5.83
C VAL A 45 12.39 2.64 -5.53
N GLY A 46 13.07 1.67 -4.93
CA GLY A 46 12.48 0.52 -4.25
C GLY A 46 12.08 -0.66 -5.13
N ALA A 47 11.69 -0.49 -6.39
CA ALA A 47 11.23 -1.59 -7.24
C ALA A 47 12.13 -1.83 -8.46
N HIS A 48 12.55 -3.08 -8.65
CA HIS A 48 13.23 -3.53 -9.88
C HIS A 48 12.18 -3.94 -10.93
N VAL A 49 11.43 -2.96 -11.42
CA VAL A 49 10.34 -3.15 -12.41
C VAL A 49 10.84 -3.78 -13.69
N ASP A 50 12.07 -3.46 -14.10
CA ASP A 50 12.79 -4.01 -15.23
C ASP A 50 12.91 -5.54 -15.18
N ARG A 51 13.17 -6.13 -14.01
CA ARG A 51 13.27 -7.59 -13.84
C ARG A 51 11.96 -8.31 -14.15
N ALA A 52 10.85 -7.81 -13.61
CA ALA A 52 9.53 -8.40 -13.86
C ALA A 52 9.10 -8.21 -15.32
N HIS A 53 9.41 -7.04 -15.91
CA HIS A 53 9.09 -6.75 -17.30
C HIS A 53 9.96 -7.56 -18.25
N ALA A 54 11.27 -7.74 -18.00
CA ALA A 54 12.12 -8.60 -18.80
C ALA A 54 11.57 -10.03 -18.89
N TRP A 55 11.11 -10.60 -17.78
CA TRP A 55 10.43 -11.90 -17.79
C TRP A 55 9.12 -11.86 -18.59
N ARG A 56 8.24 -10.89 -18.33
CA ARG A 56 6.97 -10.73 -19.05
C ARG A 56 7.16 -10.65 -20.57
N ASP A 57 8.20 -9.98 -21.00
CA ASP A 57 8.48 -9.67 -22.40
C ASP A 57 9.41 -10.73 -23.06
N GLY A 58 9.71 -11.84 -22.34
CA GLY A 58 10.53 -12.95 -22.84
C GLY A 58 12.02 -12.61 -23.02
N GLN A 59 12.52 -11.57 -22.35
CA GLN A 59 13.88 -11.05 -22.47
C GLN A 59 14.85 -11.64 -21.44
N VAL A 60 14.46 -12.74 -20.75
CA VAL A 60 15.34 -13.41 -19.79
C VAL A 60 16.35 -14.33 -20.50
N PRO A 61 17.60 -14.43 -19.98
CA PRO A 61 18.61 -15.35 -20.53
C PRO A 61 18.14 -16.80 -20.49
N GLN A 62 18.60 -17.62 -21.43
CA GLN A 62 18.32 -19.07 -21.46
C GLN A 62 19.49 -19.91 -20.93
N THR A 63 20.66 -19.30 -20.72
CA THR A 63 21.87 -19.99 -20.21
C THR A 63 21.68 -20.38 -18.74
N THR A 64 21.89 -21.63 -18.39
CA THR A 64 21.82 -22.14 -17.02
C THR A 64 23.12 -21.89 -16.26
N CYS A 65 23.04 -21.36 -15.03
CA CYS A 65 24.20 -21.06 -14.19
C CYS A 65 24.84 -22.31 -13.58
N ALA A 66 24.04 -23.26 -13.13
CA ALA A 66 24.48 -24.39 -12.34
C ALA A 66 23.48 -25.56 -12.39
N ALA A 67 23.86 -26.71 -11.80
CA ALA A 67 22.96 -27.83 -11.55
C ALA A 67 21.75 -27.40 -10.69
N PRO A 68 20.61 -28.15 -10.78
CA PRO A 68 19.44 -27.86 -9.98
C PRO A 68 19.74 -27.88 -8.47
N ARG A 69 19.34 -26.82 -7.78
CA ARG A 69 19.35 -26.78 -6.31
C ARG A 69 18.14 -27.54 -5.77
N ARG A 70 18.35 -28.32 -4.73
CA ARG A 70 17.28 -29.14 -4.12
C ARG A 70 16.97 -28.64 -2.73
N VAL A 71 15.69 -28.50 -2.42
CA VAL A 71 15.20 -28.14 -1.08
C VAL A 71 13.90 -28.90 -0.79
N HIS A 72 13.57 -29.09 0.48
CA HIS A 72 12.27 -29.64 0.84
C HIS A 72 11.15 -28.62 0.47
N THR A 73 11.29 -27.37 0.87
CA THR A 73 10.28 -26.33 0.64
C THR A 73 10.88 -25.12 -0.08
N LEU A 74 10.27 -24.73 -1.20
CA LEU A 74 10.63 -23.50 -1.89
C LEU A 74 9.50 -22.49 -1.73
N ILE A 75 9.83 -21.28 -1.24
CA ILE A 75 8.89 -20.17 -1.07
C ILE A 75 9.18 -19.14 -2.16
N ILE A 76 8.19 -18.81 -2.98
CA ILE A 76 8.31 -17.83 -4.07
C ILE A 76 7.59 -16.55 -3.65
N GLY A 77 8.37 -15.49 -3.38
CA GLY A 77 7.94 -14.20 -2.84
C GLY A 77 8.29 -14.04 -1.37
N ALA A 78 9.04 -12.98 -1.05
CA ALA A 78 9.46 -12.62 0.31
C ALA A 78 8.70 -11.39 0.84
N GLY A 79 7.42 -11.25 0.47
CA GLY A 79 6.49 -10.37 1.17
C GLY A 79 6.11 -10.95 2.54
N VAL A 80 5.25 -10.26 3.30
CA VAL A 80 4.80 -10.68 4.63
C VAL A 80 4.34 -12.14 4.65
N ALA A 81 3.56 -12.58 3.64
CA ALA A 81 3.06 -13.96 3.57
C ALA A 81 4.17 -15.01 3.39
N GLY A 82 5.16 -14.74 2.52
CA GLY A 82 6.29 -15.66 2.34
C GLY A 82 7.21 -15.71 3.55
N LEU A 83 7.46 -14.55 4.16
CA LEU A 83 8.28 -14.44 5.36
C LEU A 83 7.63 -15.12 6.57
N SER A 84 6.33 -14.91 6.79
CA SER A 84 5.60 -15.60 7.88
C SER A 84 5.51 -17.11 7.65
N ALA A 85 5.40 -17.57 6.39
CA ALA A 85 5.49 -18.99 6.09
C ALA A 85 6.87 -19.56 6.42
N ALA A 86 7.95 -18.89 6.03
CA ALA A 86 9.31 -19.30 6.36
C ALA A 86 9.54 -19.35 7.87
N HIS A 87 9.15 -18.29 8.59
CA HIS A 87 9.23 -18.22 10.05
C HIS A 87 8.50 -19.40 10.71
N ALA A 88 7.26 -19.66 10.33
CA ALA A 88 6.46 -20.76 10.89
C ALA A 88 7.06 -22.14 10.61
N LEU A 89 7.63 -22.36 9.41
CA LEU A 89 8.32 -23.61 9.07
C LEU A 89 9.59 -23.82 9.89
N MET A 90 10.44 -22.79 9.98
CA MET A 90 11.67 -22.84 10.79
C MET A 90 11.37 -23.06 12.27
N LYS A 91 10.39 -22.36 12.83
CA LYS A 91 9.92 -22.56 14.22
C LYS A 91 9.43 -23.98 14.48
N ALA A 92 8.88 -24.66 13.47
CA ALA A 92 8.49 -26.07 13.56
C ALA A 92 9.63 -27.05 13.27
N GLY A 93 10.88 -26.61 13.08
CA GLY A 93 12.04 -27.44 12.81
C GLY A 93 12.11 -27.98 11.37
N LEU A 94 11.51 -27.27 10.40
CA LEU A 94 11.68 -27.54 8.98
C LEU A 94 12.63 -26.47 8.40
N ASP A 95 13.93 -26.76 8.40
CA ASP A 95 15.01 -25.83 8.04
C ASP A 95 15.47 -25.94 6.59
N ASP A 96 15.16 -27.08 5.93
CA ASP A 96 15.46 -27.29 4.51
C ASP A 96 14.46 -26.54 3.62
N LEU A 97 14.67 -25.23 3.54
CA LEU A 97 13.85 -24.32 2.74
C LEU A 97 14.69 -23.23 2.09
N ALA A 98 14.15 -22.62 1.03
CA ALA A 98 14.68 -21.38 0.46
C ALA A 98 13.53 -20.40 0.16
N VAL A 99 13.81 -19.10 0.33
CA VAL A 99 12.88 -18.01 0.03
C VAL A 99 13.46 -17.19 -1.13
N LEU A 100 12.72 -17.12 -2.22
CA LEU A 100 13.11 -16.41 -3.44
C LEU A 100 12.36 -15.11 -3.58
N ASP A 101 13.02 -14.05 -4.00
CA ASP A 101 12.36 -12.82 -4.42
C ASP A 101 13.11 -12.17 -5.58
N LEU A 102 12.37 -11.47 -6.43
CA LEU A 102 12.94 -10.69 -7.52
C LEU A 102 13.68 -9.44 -7.01
N GLU A 103 13.33 -8.97 -5.81
CA GLU A 103 13.94 -7.80 -5.19
C GLU A 103 15.24 -8.16 -4.44
N ASN A 104 16.03 -7.14 -4.11
CA ASN A 104 17.27 -7.31 -3.34
C ASN A 104 17.04 -7.30 -1.83
N GLN A 105 15.86 -6.84 -1.39
CA GLN A 105 15.46 -6.77 0.01
C GLN A 105 14.13 -7.48 0.21
N PRO A 106 13.96 -8.26 1.29
CA PRO A 106 12.69 -8.86 1.63
C PRO A 106 11.69 -7.81 2.13
N GLY A 107 10.40 -8.15 2.13
CA GLY A 107 9.33 -7.33 2.71
C GLY A 107 8.19 -7.01 1.75
N GLY A 108 8.34 -7.20 0.43
CA GLY A 108 7.27 -6.91 -0.54
C GLY A 108 6.82 -5.44 -0.47
N ASN A 109 5.52 -5.20 -0.26
CA ASN A 109 4.96 -3.85 -0.10
C ASN A 109 5.20 -3.24 1.30
N ALA A 110 5.76 -4.00 2.23
CA ALA A 110 6.11 -3.56 3.59
C ALA A 110 7.63 -3.31 3.74
N ARG A 111 8.32 -2.88 2.68
CA ARG A 111 9.75 -2.55 2.73
C ARG A 111 9.97 -1.12 3.24
N GLY A 112 11.11 -0.93 3.91
CA GLY A 112 11.61 0.40 4.27
C GLY A 112 12.64 0.92 3.28
N HIS A 113 12.99 2.20 3.42
CA HIS A 113 13.96 2.94 2.63
C HIS A 113 14.71 3.94 3.51
N MET A 114 15.79 4.50 2.98
CA MET A 114 16.55 5.58 3.61
C MET A 114 16.67 6.76 2.65
N VAL A 115 16.19 7.92 3.05
CA VAL A 115 16.47 9.17 2.36
C VAL A 115 17.58 9.87 3.14
N GLN A 116 18.77 9.92 2.58
CA GLN A 116 19.99 10.25 3.31
C GLN A 116 20.14 9.32 4.55
N ASN A 117 20.05 9.85 5.76
CA ASN A 117 20.14 9.08 7.01
C ASN A 117 18.79 8.96 7.74
N LEU A 118 17.69 9.31 7.09
CA LEU A 118 16.35 9.25 7.66
C LEU A 118 15.61 8.03 7.13
N PRO A 119 15.17 7.11 7.98
CA PRO A 119 14.38 5.96 7.57
C PRO A 119 12.96 6.41 7.18
N CYS A 120 12.38 5.70 6.19
CA CYS A 120 11.01 5.93 5.72
C CYS A 120 10.40 4.65 5.13
N PRO A 121 9.07 4.56 5.03
CA PRO A 121 8.41 3.44 4.38
C PRO A 121 8.47 3.57 2.85
N LEU A 122 8.43 2.43 2.16
CA LEU A 122 8.12 2.37 0.73
C LEU A 122 6.66 1.99 0.44
N GLY A 123 5.89 1.65 1.45
CA GLY A 123 4.49 1.24 1.35
C GLY A 123 3.82 1.26 2.70
N ALA A 124 3.37 0.11 3.22
CA ALA A 124 2.69 -0.01 4.51
C ALA A 124 3.52 0.59 5.65
N HIS A 125 2.90 1.44 6.47
CA HIS A 125 3.62 2.27 7.43
C HIS A 125 3.15 2.13 8.88
N TYR A 126 2.08 1.38 9.14
CA TYR A 126 1.57 1.13 10.49
C TYR A 126 0.93 -0.26 10.60
N LEU A 127 0.71 -0.69 11.83
CA LEU A 127 -0.06 -1.88 12.16
C LEU A 127 -1.01 -1.54 13.32
N PRO A 128 -2.34 -1.66 13.15
CA PRO A 128 -3.26 -1.56 14.27
C PRO A 128 -2.96 -2.63 15.32
N MET A 129 -3.26 -2.37 16.58
CA MET A 129 -3.19 -3.43 17.60
C MET A 129 -4.03 -4.62 17.15
N PRO A 130 -3.49 -5.87 17.19
CA PRO A 130 -4.22 -7.03 16.71
C PRO A 130 -5.52 -7.24 17.46
N GLY A 131 -6.62 -7.35 16.71
CA GLY A 131 -7.91 -7.73 17.27
C GLY A 131 -7.94 -9.18 17.78
N PRO A 132 -9.01 -9.60 18.44
CA PRO A 132 -9.11 -10.91 19.10
C PRO A 132 -8.98 -12.10 18.13
N ASP A 133 -9.33 -11.92 16.87
CA ASP A 133 -9.25 -12.96 15.84
C ASP A 133 -7.85 -13.06 15.19
N ALA A 134 -6.97 -12.05 15.34
CA ALA A 134 -5.62 -11.99 14.75
C ALA A 134 -4.58 -12.75 15.59
N THR A 135 -4.92 -13.95 16.04
CA THR A 135 -4.15 -14.74 17.03
C THR A 135 -2.72 -15.03 16.60
N GLU A 136 -2.49 -15.37 15.33
CA GLU A 136 -1.16 -15.69 14.82
C GLU A 136 -0.24 -14.46 14.80
N VAL A 137 -0.80 -13.30 14.45
CA VAL A 137 -0.07 -12.03 14.48
C VAL A 137 0.25 -11.63 15.91
N ALA A 138 -0.74 -11.67 16.82
CA ALA A 138 -0.54 -11.35 18.23
C ALA A 138 0.52 -12.23 18.89
N GLN A 139 0.48 -13.54 18.67
CA GLN A 139 1.49 -14.49 19.17
C GLN A 139 2.89 -14.17 18.66
N TRP A 140 3.03 -13.80 17.38
CA TRP A 140 4.31 -13.41 16.84
C TRP A 140 4.83 -12.09 17.39
N LEU A 141 3.94 -11.08 17.55
CA LEU A 141 4.31 -9.79 18.15
C LEU A 141 4.73 -9.95 19.63
N GLU A 142 4.07 -10.84 20.37
CA GLU A 142 4.47 -11.21 21.73
C GLU A 142 5.84 -11.90 21.76
N GLU A 143 6.08 -12.83 20.82
CA GLU A 143 7.36 -13.56 20.70
C GLU A 143 8.55 -12.62 20.46
N ILE A 144 8.37 -11.55 19.68
CA ILE A 144 9.40 -10.54 19.46
C ILE A 144 9.43 -9.43 20.53
N GLY A 145 8.59 -9.55 21.57
CA GLY A 145 8.54 -8.63 22.70
C GLY A 145 7.89 -7.27 22.41
N LEU A 146 7.11 -7.15 21.34
CA LEU A 146 6.46 -5.91 20.95
C LEU A 146 5.15 -5.66 21.69
N ILE A 147 4.44 -6.71 22.02
CA ILE A 147 3.22 -6.67 22.83
C ILE A 147 3.32 -7.70 23.98
N GLN A 148 2.56 -7.48 25.04
CA GLN A 148 2.44 -8.40 26.17
C GLN A 148 0.96 -8.56 26.55
N HIS A 149 0.62 -9.73 27.08
CA HIS A 149 -0.74 -9.99 27.53
C HIS A 149 -0.88 -9.63 29.00
N GLU A 150 -1.58 -8.53 29.31
CA GLU A 150 -1.80 -8.05 30.66
C GLU A 150 -3.28 -7.90 30.96
N HIS A 151 -3.75 -8.45 32.10
CA HIS A 151 -5.13 -8.31 32.58
C HIS A 151 -6.19 -8.65 31.52
N GLY A 152 -5.94 -9.64 30.66
CA GLY A 152 -6.90 -10.08 29.65
C GLY A 152 -6.89 -9.27 28.35
N ARG A 153 -5.94 -8.36 28.16
CA ARG A 153 -5.78 -7.55 26.94
C ARG A 153 -4.33 -7.48 26.49
N TRP A 154 -4.12 -7.19 25.21
CA TRP A 154 -2.80 -6.90 24.67
C TRP A 154 -2.39 -5.46 25.02
N VAL A 155 -1.17 -5.31 25.50
CA VAL A 155 -0.52 -4.03 25.80
C VAL A 155 0.73 -3.94 24.97
N ALA A 156 0.91 -2.86 24.25
CA ALA A 156 2.08 -2.65 23.42
C ALA A 156 3.20 -1.94 24.17
N ASP A 157 4.43 -2.15 23.72
CA ASP A 157 5.57 -1.32 24.11
C ASP A 157 5.34 0.12 23.63
N GLU A 158 5.25 1.06 24.56
CA GLU A 158 4.95 2.47 24.30
C GLU A 158 5.91 3.13 23.30
N ARG A 159 7.14 2.62 23.18
CA ARG A 159 8.15 3.12 22.22
C ARG A 159 7.73 2.93 20.76
N HIS A 160 6.79 2.02 20.52
CA HIS A 160 6.29 1.68 19.20
C HIS A 160 4.85 2.12 18.95
N LEU A 161 4.22 2.74 19.95
CA LEU A 161 2.90 3.31 19.78
C LEU A 161 2.98 4.65 19.03
N CYS A 162 1.99 4.90 18.19
CA CYS A 162 1.76 6.21 17.63
C CYS A 162 1.40 7.20 18.75
N HIS A 163 2.11 8.31 18.80
CA HIS A 163 1.86 9.35 19.80
C HIS A 163 0.69 10.24 19.39
N SER A 164 -0.04 10.77 20.40
CA SER A 164 -1.08 11.76 20.19
C SER A 164 -0.49 13.14 19.83
N PRO A 165 -1.12 13.90 18.93
CA PRO A 165 -2.28 13.52 18.13
C PRO A 165 -1.93 12.53 17.00
N GLN A 166 -2.78 11.52 16.82
CA GLN A 166 -2.57 10.53 15.76
C GLN A 166 -2.95 11.09 14.39
N GLU A 167 -4.06 11.81 14.31
CA GLU A 167 -4.67 12.26 13.07
C GLU A 167 -5.14 13.70 13.17
N ARG A 168 -5.13 14.43 12.06
CA ARG A 168 -5.79 15.72 11.92
C ARG A 168 -6.31 15.94 10.50
N LEU A 169 -7.40 16.68 10.38
CA LEU A 169 -8.08 16.99 9.14
C LEU A 169 -7.90 18.45 8.75
N PHE A 170 -7.35 18.71 7.56
CA PHE A 170 -7.31 20.06 7.00
C PHE A 170 -8.61 20.35 6.26
N VAL A 171 -9.39 21.33 6.73
CA VAL A 171 -10.60 21.79 6.04
C VAL A 171 -10.31 23.11 5.35
N PRO A 172 -10.35 23.15 3.99
CA PRO A 172 -10.18 24.38 3.22
C PRO A 172 -11.26 25.40 3.54
N ASP A 173 -10.93 26.69 3.58
CA ASP A 173 -11.92 27.75 3.74
C ASP A 173 -12.77 27.90 2.45
N ALA A 174 -14.09 27.82 2.58
CA ALA A 174 -15.02 27.94 1.47
C ALA A 174 -15.11 29.37 0.90
N ARG A 175 -14.58 30.38 1.57
CA ARG A 175 -14.63 31.79 1.15
C ARG A 175 -13.55 32.07 0.12
N GLN A 176 -13.93 32.02 -1.17
CA GLN A 176 -13.01 32.28 -2.29
C GLN A 176 -12.62 33.76 -2.49
N ASP A 177 -13.28 34.70 -1.84
CA ASP A 177 -13.25 36.13 -2.19
C ASP A 177 -12.24 36.94 -1.41
N GLN A 178 -11.51 36.38 -0.45
CA GLN A 178 -10.46 37.07 0.27
C GLN A 178 -9.08 36.45 0.03
N PRO A 179 -8.08 37.23 -0.39
CA PRO A 179 -6.71 36.77 -0.50
C PRO A 179 -6.08 36.70 0.89
N SER A 180 -6.46 35.71 1.69
CA SER A 180 -5.75 35.41 2.93
C SER A 180 -4.70 34.34 2.70
N LEU A 181 -3.52 34.50 3.28
CA LEU A 181 -2.45 33.47 3.34
C LEU A 181 -2.91 32.19 4.07
N TRP A 182 -4.06 32.26 4.74
CA TRP A 182 -4.63 31.26 5.62
C TRP A 182 -5.97 30.75 5.09
N ARG A 183 -5.94 29.97 4.00
CA ARG A 183 -7.15 29.40 3.41
C ARG A 183 -7.44 28.01 3.97
N GLY A 184 -7.93 27.94 5.20
CA GLY A 184 -8.30 26.72 5.87
C GLY A 184 -7.61 26.54 7.21
N GLN A 185 -8.05 25.56 7.97
CA GLN A 185 -7.52 25.25 9.30
C GLN A 185 -7.51 23.75 9.57
N TRP A 186 -6.67 23.35 10.49
CA TRP A 186 -6.61 21.98 10.98
C TRP A 186 -7.64 21.73 12.07
N HIS A 187 -8.26 20.56 12.02
CA HIS A 187 -9.15 20.03 13.05
C HIS A 187 -8.55 18.73 13.58
N ASP A 188 -8.81 18.45 14.86
CA ASP A 188 -8.43 17.19 15.49
C ASP A 188 -9.25 16.02 14.94
N GLY A 189 -8.63 14.87 14.75
CA GLY A 189 -9.25 13.66 14.14
C GLY A 189 -9.63 13.83 12.66
N LEU A 190 -10.29 12.81 12.09
CA LEU A 190 -10.70 12.78 10.68
C LEU A 190 -12.15 13.21 10.43
N LEU A 191 -12.88 13.62 11.48
CA LEU A 191 -14.28 14.00 11.37
C LEU A 191 -14.41 15.53 11.41
N PRO A 192 -15.08 16.17 10.42
CA PRO A 192 -15.26 17.62 10.38
C PRO A 192 -16.37 18.08 11.36
N HIS A 193 -16.20 17.86 12.66
CA HIS A 193 -17.20 18.08 13.72
C HIS A 193 -17.91 19.43 13.68
N GLN A 194 -17.17 20.50 13.33
CA GLN A 194 -17.69 21.87 13.41
C GLN A 194 -18.56 22.28 12.25
N SER A 195 -18.60 21.48 11.17
CA SER A 195 -19.32 21.79 9.93
C SER A 195 -20.49 20.87 9.62
N LEU A 196 -20.81 19.90 10.51
CA LEU A 196 -21.90 18.96 10.31
C LEU A 196 -23.25 19.59 10.64
N SER A 197 -24.21 19.48 9.72
CA SER A 197 -25.61 19.78 9.99
C SER A 197 -26.25 18.71 10.89
N ALA A 198 -27.41 19.00 11.47
CA ALA A 198 -28.17 18.02 12.23
C ALA A 198 -28.57 16.79 11.37
N GLU A 199 -28.81 17.01 10.07
CA GLU A 199 -29.10 15.94 9.12
C GLU A 199 -27.87 15.07 8.85
N ASP A 200 -26.71 15.68 8.67
CA ASP A 200 -25.45 14.92 8.55
C ASP A 200 -25.23 14.05 9.78
N LEU A 201 -25.32 14.63 10.97
CA LEU A 201 -25.12 13.89 12.22
C LEU A 201 -26.12 12.72 12.38
N ALA A 202 -27.38 12.91 11.96
CA ALA A 202 -28.36 11.83 11.95
C ALA A 202 -27.97 10.68 11.03
N GLN A 203 -27.33 10.97 9.88
CA GLN A 203 -26.83 9.93 8.98
C GLN A 203 -25.59 9.22 9.53
N TYR A 204 -24.68 9.91 10.22
CA TYR A 204 -23.57 9.28 10.95
C TYR A 204 -24.08 8.30 12.01
N GLN A 205 -25.05 8.72 12.82
CA GLN A 205 -25.68 7.86 13.85
C GLN A 205 -26.38 6.65 13.24
N ARG A 206 -27.07 6.83 12.10
CA ARG A 206 -27.71 5.72 11.37
C ARG A 206 -26.66 4.74 10.84
N PHE A 207 -25.60 5.23 10.23
CA PHE A 207 -24.52 4.39 9.70
C PHE A 207 -23.84 3.59 10.82
N SER A 208 -23.59 4.19 11.98
CA SER A 208 -23.09 3.48 13.17
C SER A 208 -24.00 2.32 13.59
N ARG A 209 -25.34 2.54 13.59
CA ARG A 209 -26.30 1.47 13.88
C ARG A 209 -26.26 0.36 12.83
N ASP A 210 -26.16 0.71 11.55
CA ASP A 210 -26.10 -0.27 10.46
C ASP A 210 -24.82 -1.11 10.52
N VAL A 211 -23.67 -0.51 10.85
CA VAL A 211 -22.41 -1.23 11.10
C VAL A 211 -22.58 -2.19 12.28
N ASN A 212 -23.10 -1.72 13.42
CA ASN A 212 -23.31 -2.56 14.61
C ASN A 212 -24.28 -3.72 14.34
N LYS A 213 -25.32 -3.48 13.55
CA LYS A 213 -26.23 -4.52 13.09
C LYS A 213 -25.49 -5.54 12.22
N ALA A 214 -24.67 -5.08 11.28
CA ALA A 214 -23.88 -5.96 10.42
C ALA A 214 -22.91 -6.83 11.24
N VAL A 215 -22.26 -6.26 12.27
CA VAL A 215 -21.40 -7.03 13.21
C VAL A 215 -22.19 -8.16 13.86
N SER A 216 -23.38 -7.86 14.41
CA SER A 216 -24.17 -8.83 15.16
C SER A 216 -24.81 -9.91 14.30
N GLU A 217 -25.26 -9.57 13.08
CA GLU A 217 -26.01 -10.46 12.21
C GLU A 217 -25.14 -11.25 11.21
N LEU A 218 -24.06 -10.64 10.71
CA LEU A 218 -23.27 -11.21 9.62
C LEU A 218 -21.91 -11.74 10.05
N GLY A 219 -21.36 -11.25 11.14
CA GLY A 219 -20.09 -11.70 11.70
C GLY A 219 -18.91 -11.36 10.80
N PHE A 220 -18.23 -10.25 11.09
CA PHE A 220 -16.99 -9.83 10.43
C PHE A 220 -15.79 -10.18 11.31
N ALA A 221 -14.64 -10.39 10.71
CA ALA A 221 -13.40 -10.68 11.41
C ALA A 221 -12.18 -10.13 10.66
N MET A 222 -11.16 -9.79 11.41
CA MET A 222 -9.81 -9.51 10.93
C MET A 222 -8.84 -10.48 11.62
N PRO A 223 -8.17 -11.40 10.92
CA PRO A 223 -8.24 -11.67 9.47
C PRO A 223 -9.58 -12.29 9.02
N THR A 224 -9.94 -12.02 7.76
CA THR A 224 -11.21 -12.48 7.16
C THR A 224 -11.36 -14.00 7.12
N SER A 225 -10.24 -14.74 7.08
CA SER A 225 -10.19 -16.19 7.07
C SER A 225 -10.69 -16.84 8.38
N LYS A 226 -10.82 -16.06 9.45
CA LYS A 226 -11.33 -16.54 10.75
C LYS A 226 -12.86 -16.70 10.79
N ARG A 227 -13.55 -16.11 9.83
CA ARG A 227 -14.99 -16.28 9.64
C ARG A 227 -15.28 -16.85 8.25
N PRO A 228 -15.84 -18.07 8.16
CA PRO A 228 -16.19 -18.65 6.87
C PRO A 228 -17.21 -17.79 6.13
N TRP A 229 -17.05 -17.71 4.81
CA TRP A 229 -18.04 -17.04 3.96
C TRP A 229 -19.38 -17.79 4.00
N HIS A 230 -20.48 -17.05 4.10
CA HIS A 230 -21.82 -17.62 4.10
C HIS A 230 -22.77 -16.82 3.21
N ALA A 231 -23.92 -17.43 2.85
CA ALA A 231 -24.87 -16.86 1.89
C ALA A 231 -25.43 -15.48 2.28
N GLY A 232 -25.51 -15.16 3.58
CA GLY A 232 -25.95 -13.85 4.07
C GLY A 232 -25.08 -12.68 3.62
N LEU A 233 -23.81 -12.93 3.27
CA LEU A 233 -22.89 -11.91 2.78
C LEU A 233 -22.99 -11.67 1.25
N ASN A 234 -23.64 -12.58 0.50
CA ASN A 234 -23.63 -12.52 -0.96
C ASN A 234 -24.24 -11.22 -1.51
N ALA A 235 -25.33 -10.73 -0.92
CA ALA A 235 -25.98 -9.51 -1.38
C ALA A 235 -25.05 -8.28 -1.28
N LEU A 236 -24.25 -8.20 -0.22
CA LEU A 236 -23.27 -7.13 -0.02
C LEU A 236 -22.06 -7.26 -0.96
N ASP A 237 -21.67 -8.49 -1.31
CA ASP A 237 -20.55 -8.73 -2.22
C ASP A 237 -20.91 -8.45 -3.70
N GLN A 238 -22.19 -8.41 -4.08
CA GLN A 238 -22.62 -8.25 -5.48
C GLN A 238 -22.78 -6.79 -5.93
N ILE A 239 -22.77 -5.84 -5.01
CA ILE A 239 -22.96 -4.41 -5.32
C ILE A 239 -21.78 -3.59 -4.79
N THR A 240 -21.56 -2.41 -5.39
CA THR A 240 -20.56 -1.48 -4.86
C THR A 240 -21.04 -0.81 -3.57
N PHE A 241 -20.11 -0.29 -2.79
CA PHE A 241 -20.46 0.42 -1.56
C PHE A 241 -21.23 1.72 -1.88
N ALA A 242 -20.91 2.40 -2.98
CA ALA A 242 -21.70 3.55 -3.45
C ALA A 242 -23.17 3.16 -3.71
N GLN A 243 -23.41 2.05 -4.43
CA GLN A 243 -24.76 1.55 -4.68
C GLN A 243 -25.51 1.20 -3.39
N TRP A 244 -24.82 0.57 -2.43
CA TRP A 244 -25.41 0.27 -1.13
C TRP A 244 -25.79 1.55 -0.38
N LEU A 245 -24.92 2.56 -0.37
CA LEU A 245 -25.21 3.86 0.26
C LEU A 245 -26.42 4.54 -0.39
N ASP A 246 -26.51 4.51 -1.72
CA ASP A 246 -27.62 5.09 -2.47
C ASP A 246 -28.96 4.38 -2.16
N GLN A 247 -28.94 3.04 -2.16
CA GLN A 247 -30.12 2.21 -1.85
C GLN A 247 -30.62 2.42 -0.42
N ASN A 248 -29.72 2.75 0.51
CA ASN A 248 -30.06 3.03 1.90
C ASN A 248 -30.25 4.54 2.19
N GLY A 249 -30.26 5.41 1.16
CA GLY A 249 -30.53 6.83 1.30
C GLY A 249 -29.47 7.60 2.11
N TYR A 250 -28.20 7.25 1.99
CA TYR A 250 -27.07 8.00 2.55
C TYR A 250 -26.64 9.11 1.59
N THR A 251 -27.04 10.36 1.87
CA THR A 251 -26.82 11.54 1.03
C THR A 251 -25.84 12.55 1.60
N SER A 252 -25.50 12.43 2.90
CA SER A 252 -24.54 13.31 3.58
C SER A 252 -23.18 13.32 2.87
N ARG A 253 -22.77 14.47 2.36
CA ARG A 253 -21.48 14.63 1.68
C ARG A 253 -20.28 14.38 2.59
N PRO A 254 -20.25 14.91 3.85
CA PRO A 254 -19.15 14.61 4.78
C PRO A 254 -19.03 13.12 5.09
N LEU A 255 -20.16 12.42 5.34
CA LEU A 255 -20.16 10.99 5.58
C LEU A 255 -19.60 10.22 4.36
N ARG A 256 -20.12 10.49 3.17
CA ARG A 256 -19.66 9.81 1.96
C ARG A 256 -18.20 10.08 1.66
N TRP A 257 -17.70 11.30 1.95
CA TRP A 257 -16.27 11.61 1.84
C TRP A 257 -15.42 10.74 2.77
N LEU A 258 -15.82 10.63 4.04
CA LEU A 258 -15.11 9.80 5.04
C LEU A 258 -15.10 8.32 4.62
N LEU A 259 -16.24 7.80 4.16
CA LEU A 259 -16.35 6.42 3.71
C LEU A 259 -15.54 6.16 2.42
N ASP A 260 -15.46 7.15 1.52
CA ASP A 260 -14.60 7.10 0.34
C ASP A 260 -13.12 7.15 0.71
N TYR A 261 -12.76 8.02 1.65
CA TYR A 261 -11.40 8.07 2.20
C TYR A 261 -10.99 6.70 2.77
N ALA A 262 -11.81 6.12 3.65
CA ALA A 262 -11.54 4.81 4.24
C ALA A 262 -11.40 3.69 3.19
N CYS A 263 -12.20 3.70 2.13
CA CYS A 263 -12.07 2.74 1.03
C CYS A 263 -10.79 2.95 0.22
N ARG A 264 -10.38 4.20 -0.03
CA ARG A 264 -9.14 4.51 -0.76
C ARG A 264 -7.91 4.17 0.08
N ASP A 265 -7.95 4.39 1.39
CA ASP A 265 -6.88 4.05 2.31
C ASP A 265 -6.70 2.53 2.40
N ASP A 266 -7.74 1.79 2.71
CA ASP A 266 -7.67 0.36 3.06
C ASP A 266 -7.68 -0.59 1.83
N TYR A 267 -8.29 -0.16 0.71
CA TYR A 267 -8.45 -0.96 -0.52
C TYR A 267 -7.83 -0.32 -1.77
N GLY A 268 -7.32 0.88 -1.65
CA GLY A 268 -6.69 1.61 -2.75
C GLY A 268 -7.65 2.14 -3.81
N ALA A 269 -8.97 2.08 -3.60
CA ALA A 269 -10.00 2.49 -4.56
C ALA A 269 -11.24 3.06 -3.84
N GLY A 270 -12.02 3.90 -4.51
CA GLY A 270 -13.17 4.57 -3.92
C GLY A 270 -14.45 3.74 -3.86
N LEU A 271 -15.49 4.33 -3.27
CA LEU A 271 -16.82 3.75 -3.04
C LEU A 271 -17.45 3.09 -4.28
N GLY A 272 -17.24 3.68 -5.46
CA GLY A 272 -17.80 3.21 -6.72
C GLY A 272 -17.18 1.91 -7.23
N ARG A 273 -16.10 1.46 -6.64
CA ARG A 273 -15.36 0.27 -7.05
C ARG A 273 -15.29 -0.82 -6.01
N VAL A 274 -15.23 -0.46 -4.74
CA VAL A 274 -15.19 -1.39 -3.61
C VAL A 274 -16.57 -1.99 -3.37
N SER A 275 -16.66 -3.28 -3.05
CA SER A 275 -17.94 -3.93 -2.73
C SER A 275 -18.53 -3.40 -1.42
N ALA A 276 -19.85 -3.47 -1.28
CA ALA A 276 -20.52 -3.07 -0.05
C ALA A 276 -20.08 -3.94 1.15
N TRP A 277 -19.77 -5.22 0.91
CA TRP A 277 -19.18 -6.08 1.93
C TRP A 277 -17.88 -5.48 2.48
N ALA A 278 -16.97 -5.07 1.60
CA ALA A 278 -15.69 -4.52 2.02
C ALA A 278 -15.84 -3.17 2.71
N GLY A 279 -16.69 -2.28 2.19
CA GLY A 279 -16.96 -0.98 2.80
C GLY A 279 -17.52 -1.08 4.22
N LEU A 280 -18.39 -2.06 4.50
CA LEU A 280 -18.87 -2.35 5.85
C LEU A 280 -17.82 -3.09 6.68
N HIS A 281 -17.07 -4.03 6.08
CA HIS A 281 -16.01 -4.80 6.74
C HIS A 281 -14.95 -3.91 7.39
N TYR A 282 -14.57 -2.81 6.75
CA TYR A 282 -13.60 -1.85 7.29
C TYR A 282 -13.93 -1.47 8.73
N PHE A 283 -15.17 -1.11 8.99
CA PHE A 283 -15.63 -0.70 10.31
C PHE A 283 -16.01 -1.91 11.19
N ALA A 284 -16.71 -2.87 10.62
CA ALA A 284 -17.32 -3.98 11.37
C ALA A 284 -16.30 -5.01 11.90
N SER A 285 -15.14 -5.14 11.27
CA SER A 285 -14.09 -6.08 11.69
C SER A 285 -13.08 -5.48 12.67
N ARG A 286 -13.18 -4.19 12.96
CA ARG A 286 -12.31 -3.46 13.88
C ARG A 286 -13.12 -2.96 15.09
N HIS A 287 -13.27 -1.65 15.26
CA HIS A 287 -13.83 -1.03 16.47
C HIS A 287 -15.24 -0.46 16.25
N GLY A 288 -15.83 -0.71 15.10
CA GLY A 288 -17.11 -0.13 14.72
C GLY A 288 -16.96 1.20 14.00
N PHE A 289 -18.04 1.95 13.90
CA PHE A 289 -18.04 3.29 13.32
C PHE A 289 -18.34 4.34 14.40
N GLU A 290 -17.41 5.23 14.63
CA GLU A 290 -17.55 6.29 15.62
C GLU A 290 -18.42 7.43 15.11
N VAL A 291 -19.24 7.95 16.01
CA VAL A 291 -20.09 9.11 15.74
C VAL A 291 -19.42 10.36 16.30
N PRO A 292 -19.31 11.46 15.54
CA PRO A 292 -18.74 12.70 16.02
C PRO A 292 -19.27 13.14 17.38
N GLY A 293 -18.38 13.40 18.34
CA GLY A 293 -18.70 13.91 19.67
C GLY A 293 -19.21 12.86 20.68
N GLN A 294 -19.16 11.56 20.39
CA GLN A 294 -19.58 10.50 21.30
C GLN A 294 -18.43 9.75 22.02
N GLY A 295 -17.25 10.31 22.01
CA GLY A 295 -16.06 9.74 22.65
C GLY A 295 -15.14 9.09 21.61
N GLU A 296 -13.88 9.43 21.66
CA GLU A 296 -12.88 8.91 20.75
C GLU A 296 -12.14 7.77 21.46
N ALA A 297 -12.51 6.54 21.16
CA ALA A 297 -11.66 5.40 21.45
C ALA A 297 -10.65 5.31 20.29
N HIS A 298 -9.53 6.00 20.39
CA HIS A 298 -8.46 5.84 19.42
C HIS A 298 -7.87 4.44 19.56
N ASP A 299 -7.90 3.68 18.48
CA ASP A 299 -7.19 2.44 18.40
C ASP A 299 -5.70 2.69 18.55
N ALA A 300 -5.06 1.94 19.41
CA ALA A 300 -3.62 1.97 19.51
C ALA A 300 -3.02 1.46 18.19
N VAL A 301 -2.14 2.26 17.59
CA VAL A 301 -1.49 1.99 16.32
C VAL A 301 0.01 1.84 16.56
N LEU A 302 0.59 0.75 16.08
CA LEU A 302 2.02 0.52 16.11
C LEU A 302 2.69 1.16 14.88
N THR A 303 3.74 1.93 15.10
CA THR A 303 4.45 2.67 14.05
C THR A 303 5.96 2.58 14.19
N TRP A 304 6.66 2.69 13.06
CA TRP A 304 8.12 2.70 12.99
C TRP A 304 8.57 3.72 11.93
N PRO A 305 9.73 4.35 12.09
CA PRO A 305 10.24 5.28 11.08
C PRO A 305 10.33 4.69 9.67
N GLN A 306 10.73 3.41 9.52
CA GLN A 306 10.76 2.69 8.25
C GLN A 306 9.42 2.00 7.90
N GLY A 307 8.35 2.34 8.59
CA GLY A 307 7.06 1.68 8.44
C GLY A 307 7.11 0.20 8.78
N ASN A 308 6.24 -0.61 8.19
CA ASN A 308 6.20 -2.06 8.39
C ASN A 308 7.45 -2.79 7.86
N GLY A 309 8.42 -2.07 7.29
CA GLY A 309 9.76 -2.55 7.01
C GLY A 309 10.48 -3.06 8.27
N TRP A 310 10.18 -2.46 9.43
CA TRP A 310 10.66 -2.94 10.72
C TRP A 310 10.18 -4.38 11.02
N LEU A 311 8.90 -4.65 10.82
CA LEU A 311 8.30 -5.97 11.02
C LEU A 311 8.88 -7.02 10.04
N THR A 312 9.01 -6.67 8.78
CA THR A 312 9.52 -7.61 7.76
C THR A 312 11.01 -7.90 7.93
N GLN A 313 11.80 -6.96 8.46
CA GLN A 313 13.18 -7.21 8.85
C GLN A 313 13.28 -8.22 10.00
N HIS A 314 12.40 -8.15 11.00
CA HIS A 314 12.33 -9.14 12.08
C HIS A 314 11.93 -10.53 11.57
N LEU A 315 10.98 -10.62 10.65
CA LEU A 315 10.61 -11.90 10.01
C LEU A 315 11.76 -12.50 9.18
N ALA A 316 12.61 -11.66 8.62
CA ALA A 316 13.68 -12.10 7.72
C ALA A 316 15.01 -12.35 8.43
N GLN A 317 15.20 -11.91 9.68
CA GLN A 317 16.50 -11.90 10.37
C GLN A 317 17.16 -13.27 10.44
N ASP A 318 16.39 -14.35 10.60
CA ASP A 318 16.91 -15.71 10.81
C ASP A 318 17.01 -16.52 9.50
N LEU A 319 16.70 -15.92 8.35
CA LEU A 319 16.76 -16.61 7.07
C LEU A 319 18.19 -16.99 6.66
N GLY A 320 19.16 -16.13 6.90
CA GLY A 320 20.56 -16.38 6.53
C GLY A 320 20.70 -16.81 5.05
N ALA A 321 21.37 -17.94 4.81
CA ALA A 321 21.59 -18.48 3.47
C ALA A 321 20.31 -18.98 2.76
N ARG A 322 19.17 -19.10 3.46
CA ARG A 322 17.89 -19.46 2.88
C ARG A 322 17.30 -18.32 2.05
N TRP A 323 17.68 -17.08 2.33
CA TRP A 323 17.30 -15.90 1.55
C TRP A 323 18.06 -15.84 0.23
N GLN A 324 17.33 -15.72 -0.86
CA GLN A 324 17.86 -15.69 -2.24
C GLN A 324 17.32 -14.46 -2.98
N ALA A 325 18.08 -13.36 -2.91
CA ALA A 325 17.75 -12.10 -3.56
C ALA A 325 17.92 -12.15 -5.08
N GLY A 326 17.16 -11.33 -5.81
CA GLY A 326 17.31 -11.16 -7.25
C GLY A 326 16.96 -12.41 -8.06
N GLN A 327 16.16 -13.31 -7.50
CA GLN A 327 15.68 -14.54 -8.14
C GLN A 327 14.28 -14.33 -8.70
N VAL A 328 14.16 -14.12 -9.98
CA VAL A 328 12.89 -13.98 -10.68
C VAL A 328 12.37 -15.36 -11.05
N ALA A 329 11.34 -15.85 -10.36
CA ALA A 329 10.67 -17.07 -10.78
C ALA A 329 10.05 -16.88 -12.17
N THR A 330 10.29 -17.84 -13.08
CA THR A 330 9.84 -17.75 -14.47
C THR A 330 8.90 -18.88 -14.87
N ARG A 331 9.02 -20.05 -14.21
CA ARG A 331 8.18 -21.22 -14.48
C ARG A 331 8.12 -22.13 -13.26
N VAL A 332 6.94 -22.68 -12.99
CA VAL A 332 6.67 -23.69 -11.96
C VAL A 332 5.98 -24.88 -12.63
N ASP A 333 6.59 -26.05 -12.55
CA ASP A 333 6.09 -27.28 -13.16
C ASP A 333 5.93 -28.38 -12.11
N VAL A 334 4.70 -28.88 -11.92
CA VAL A 334 4.38 -29.88 -10.89
C VAL A 334 4.54 -31.27 -11.46
N GLY A 335 5.60 -31.96 -11.06
CA GLY A 335 5.87 -33.33 -11.46
C GLY A 335 5.45 -34.37 -10.42
N ARG A 336 5.63 -35.66 -10.78
CA ARG A 336 5.32 -36.80 -9.91
C ARG A 336 6.23 -36.82 -8.66
N ASP A 337 7.53 -36.54 -8.83
CA ASP A 337 8.54 -36.67 -7.79
C ASP A 337 8.89 -35.35 -7.07
N GLY A 338 8.27 -34.26 -7.46
CA GLY A 338 8.50 -32.92 -6.90
C GLY A 338 8.05 -31.80 -7.84
N VAL A 339 8.33 -30.58 -7.46
CA VAL A 339 8.05 -29.38 -8.24
C VAL A 339 9.36 -28.83 -8.80
N GLN A 340 9.41 -28.65 -10.12
CA GLN A 340 10.52 -27.99 -10.79
C GLN A 340 10.21 -26.49 -10.91
N VAL A 341 11.14 -25.65 -10.47
CA VAL A 341 11.00 -24.20 -10.57
C VAL A 341 12.21 -23.64 -11.32
N GLN A 342 11.93 -22.86 -12.33
CA GLN A 342 12.94 -22.10 -13.05
C GLN A 342 12.98 -20.68 -12.51
N THR A 343 14.18 -20.18 -12.21
CA THR A 343 14.39 -18.78 -11.84
C THR A 343 15.48 -18.15 -12.69
N TRP A 344 15.33 -16.88 -12.96
CA TRP A 344 16.39 -16.06 -13.51
C TRP A 344 17.11 -15.33 -12.38
N HIS A 345 18.40 -15.58 -12.22
CA HIS A 345 19.25 -14.84 -11.28
C HIS A 345 19.71 -13.54 -11.93
N SER A 346 19.06 -12.43 -11.57
CA SER A 346 19.27 -11.13 -12.21
C SER A 346 20.70 -10.59 -12.07
N GLY A 347 21.40 -10.89 -10.98
CA GLY A 347 22.79 -10.48 -10.78
C GLY A 347 23.80 -11.28 -11.61
N GLN A 348 23.56 -12.58 -11.85
CA GLN A 348 24.44 -13.46 -12.62
C GLN A 348 24.02 -13.59 -14.09
N GLN A 349 22.87 -13.04 -14.45
CA GLN A 349 22.32 -13.06 -15.81
C GLN A 349 22.19 -14.49 -16.40
N CYS A 350 21.71 -15.45 -15.58
CA CYS A 350 21.55 -16.84 -15.98
C CYS A 350 20.38 -17.51 -15.26
N MET A 351 19.93 -18.66 -15.77
CA MET A 351 18.84 -19.44 -15.21
C MET A 351 19.35 -20.36 -14.11
N GLN A 352 18.69 -20.34 -12.94
CA GLN A 352 18.93 -21.25 -11.82
C GLN A 352 17.72 -22.18 -11.66
N PRO A 353 17.85 -23.47 -11.98
CA PRO A 353 16.78 -24.43 -11.70
C PRO A 353 16.75 -24.85 -10.24
N TRP A 354 15.53 -25.14 -9.75
CA TRP A 354 15.25 -25.66 -8.42
C TRP A 354 14.36 -26.90 -8.51
N VAL A 355 14.51 -27.79 -7.54
CA VAL A 355 13.62 -28.94 -7.33
C VAL A 355 13.18 -28.93 -5.86
N ALA A 356 11.87 -28.87 -5.62
CA ALA A 356 11.31 -28.84 -4.27
C ALA A 356 10.27 -29.96 -4.08
N GLN A 357 10.11 -30.43 -2.84
CA GLN A 357 9.02 -31.35 -2.49
C GLN A 357 7.70 -30.60 -2.34
N GLN A 358 7.74 -29.39 -1.80
CA GLN A 358 6.59 -28.49 -1.62
C GLN A 358 6.96 -27.09 -2.10
N VAL A 359 5.99 -26.37 -2.64
CA VAL A 359 6.18 -24.96 -3.05
C VAL A 359 5.10 -24.08 -2.42
N VAL A 360 5.52 -23.01 -1.77
CA VAL A 360 4.64 -21.94 -1.28
C VAL A 360 4.64 -20.80 -2.31
N MET A 361 3.48 -20.56 -2.92
CA MET A 361 3.26 -19.48 -3.89
C MET A 361 2.83 -18.22 -3.13
N ALA A 362 3.81 -17.41 -2.68
CA ALA A 362 3.58 -16.19 -1.91
C ALA A 362 3.64 -14.94 -2.81
N VAL A 363 3.02 -15.02 -3.97
CA VAL A 363 2.95 -13.98 -5.01
C VAL A 363 1.50 -13.69 -5.38
N PRO A 364 1.19 -12.51 -5.95
CA PRO A 364 -0.15 -12.19 -6.43
C PRO A 364 -0.71 -13.25 -7.38
N LEU A 365 -2.03 -13.49 -7.34
CA LEU A 365 -2.66 -14.57 -8.12
C LEU A 365 -2.44 -14.44 -9.62
N PHE A 366 -2.38 -13.22 -10.16
CA PHE A 366 -2.08 -13.01 -11.59
C PHE A 366 -0.63 -13.38 -11.96
N VAL A 367 0.31 -13.25 -11.02
CA VAL A 367 1.69 -13.71 -11.19
C VAL A 367 1.74 -15.23 -11.11
N ALA A 368 1.10 -15.81 -10.08
CA ALA A 368 1.01 -17.27 -9.90
C ALA A 368 0.44 -17.96 -11.16
N GLN A 369 -0.61 -17.40 -11.75
CA GLN A 369 -1.21 -17.93 -12.98
C GLN A 369 -0.22 -17.98 -14.16
N ARG A 370 0.65 -17.00 -14.29
CA ARG A 370 1.66 -16.96 -15.36
C ARG A 370 2.85 -17.89 -15.11
N LEU A 371 3.14 -18.16 -13.84
CA LEU A 371 4.25 -19.04 -13.45
C LEU A 371 3.93 -20.50 -13.68
N LEU A 372 2.68 -20.92 -13.49
CA LEU A 372 2.31 -22.34 -13.60
C LEU A 372 2.38 -22.83 -15.04
N ALA A 373 3.15 -23.90 -15.24
CA ALA A 373 3.28 -24.57 -16.53
C ALA A 373 1.97 -25.26 -16.97
N GLN A 374 1.19 -25.71 -15.98
CA GLN A 374 -0.08 -26.40 -16.22
C GLN A 374 -1.23 -25.58 -15.63
N PRO A 375 -2.37 -25.51 -16.31
CA PRO A 375 -3.54 -24.78 -15.82
C PRO A 375 -4.03 -25.35 -14.48
N LEU A 376 -4.36 -24.45 -13.56
CA LEU A 376 -5.00 -24.78 -12.29
C LEU A 376 -6.41 -24.16 -12.28
N PRO A 377 -7.50 -24.96 -12.34
CA PRO A 377 -8.85 -24.45 -12.54
C PRO A 377 -9.29 -23.34 -11.56
N PRO A 378 -9.08 -23.44 -10.23
CA PRO A 378 -9.44 -22.34 -9.32
C PRO A 378 -8.68 -21.05 -9.62
N LEU A 379 -7.39 -21.15 -10.00
CA LEU A 379 -6.57 -19.99 -10.32
C LEU A 379 -7.00 -19.34 -11.66
N GLN A 380 -7.32 -20.15 -12.66
CA GLN A 380 -7.87 -19.66 -13.94
C GLN A 380 -9.21 -18.96 -13.76
N ALA A 381 -10.05 -19.46 -12.86
CA ALA A 381 -11.33 -18.83 -12.54
C ALA A 381 -11.16 -17.51 -11.77
N MET A 382 -10.14 -17.40 -10.89
CA MET A 382 -10.03 -16.28 -9.96
C MET A 382 -9.11 -15.16 -10.44
N ALA A 383 -7.93 -15.46 -10.99
CA ALA A 383 -6.93 -14.45 -11.32
C ALA A 383 -7.44 -13.36 -12.30
N PRO A 384 -8.27 -13.66 -13.33
CA PRO A 384 -8.83 -12.61 -14.20
C PRO A 384 -9.87 -11.72 -13.53
N ARG A 385 -10.45 -12.14 -12.40
CA ARG A 385 -11.43 -11.37 -11.63
C ARG A 385 -10.81 -10.42 -10.63
N MET A 386 -9.55 -10.68 -10.25
CA MET A 386 -8.82 -9.84 -9.31
C MET A 386 -8.57 -8.46 -9.93
N ALA A 387 -8.89 -7.44 -9.17
CA ALA A 387 -8.55 -6.06 -9.47
C ALA A 387 -7.47 -5.56 -8.51
N TYR A 388 -6.57 -4.71 -8.98
CA TYR A 388 -5.47 -4.20 -8.17
C TYR A 388 -5.40 -2.68 -8.27
N ALA A 389 -5.16 -2.03 -7.15
CA ALA A 389 -4.91 -0.60 -7.07
C ALA A 389 -3.45 -0.28 -7.39
N PRO A 390 -3.17 0.67 -8.29
CA PRO A 390 -1.86 1.30 -8.34
C PRO A 390 -1.72 2.28 -7.17
N TRP A 391 -0.48 2.45 -6.69
CA TRP A 391 -0.15 3.37 -5.61
C TRP A 391 1.13 4.14 -5.90
N LEU A 392 1.15 5.38 -5.44
CA LEU A 392 2.36 6.22 -5.35
C LEU A 392 2.63 6.52 -3.88
N VAL A 393 3.84 6.21 -3.43
CA VAL A 393 4.37 6.59 -2.11
C VAL A 393 5.53 7.53 -2.33
N SER A 394 5.50 8.71 -1.72
CA SER A 394 6.47 9.77 -1.97
C SER A 394 7.16 10.17 -0.67
N ASN A 395 8.45 9.92 -0.58
CA ASN A 395 9.28 10.33 0.55
C ASN A 395 9.96 11.66 0.23
N ILE A 396 9.64 12.68 0.99
CA ILE A 396 9.94 14.09 0.70
C ILE A 396 10.79 14.69 1.81
N LEU A 397 12.06 14.93 1.51
CA LEU A 397 12.98 15.58 2.42
C LEU A 397 12.88 17.11 2.28
N LEU A 398 12.59 17.77 3.39
CA LEU A 398 12.52 19.22 3.50
C LEU A 398 13.73 19.78 4.22
N SER A 399 14.22 20.96 3.80
CA SER A 399 15.35 21.65 4.43
C SER A 399 15.08 22.11 5.85
N LYS A 400 13.83 22.40 6.16
CA LYS A 400 13.30 22.85 7.44
C LYS A 400 11.79 22.58 7.48
N PRO A 401 11.15 22.66 8.65
CA PRO A 401 9.69 22.63 8.75
C PRO A 401 9.03 23.69 7.88
N PHE A 402 7.91 23.33 7.26
CA PHE A 402 7.03 24.26 6.55
C PHE A 402 6.25 25.12 7.54
N PHE A 403 5.64 26.16 7.01
CA PHE A 403 4.74 27.00 7.78
C PHE A 403 3.39 26.31 7.97
N ASP A 404 3.07 25.93 9.20
CA ASP A 404 1.82 25.23 9.47
C ASP A 404 0.61 26.16 9.57
N ARG A 405 -0.57 25.65 9.23
CA ARG A 405 -1.83 26.38 9.35
C ARG A 405 -2.30 26.37 10.80
N PRO A 406 -3.08 27.37 11.26
CA PRO A 406 -3.68 27.35 12.58
C PRO A 406 -4.69 26.21 12.74
N GLY A 407 -4.99 25.84 13.98
CA GLY A 407 -5.92 24.79 14.37
C GLY A 407 -5.25 23.70 15.19
N ALA A 408 -5.57 22.45 14.94
CA ALA A 408 -5.00 21.32 15.65
C ALA A 408 -3.46 21.25 15.50
N PRO A 409 -2.73 20.80 16.53
CA PRO A 409 -1.29 20.63 16.47
C PRO A 409 -0.88 19.59 15.40
N LEU A 410 0.41 19.54 15.09
CA LEU A 410 0.98 18.53 14.20
C LEU A 410 0.58 17.13 14.66
N ALA A 411 0.12 16.31 13.72
CA ALA A 411 -0.25 14.93 13.94
C ALA A 411 0.64 13.99 13.13
N TRP A 412 0.59 12.71 13.47
CA TRP A 412 1.24 11.66 12.70
C TRP A 412 0.63 11.57 11.31
N ASP A 413 -0.70 11.44 11.18
CA ASP A 413 -1.40 11.47 9.90
C ASP A 413 -2.09 12.82 9.66
N ASN A 414 -1.97 13.34 8.45
CA ASN A 414 -2.37 14.69 8.08
C ASN A 414 -3.18 14.64 6.79
N VAL A 415 -4.50 14.67 6.92
CA VAL A 415 -5.45 14.41 5.83
C VAL A 415 -6.11 15.69 5.35
N PRO A 416 -6.04 16.03 4.05
CA PRO A 416 -6.81 17.13 3.48
C PRO A 416 -8.26 16.71 3.18
N TYR A 417 -9.24 17.46 3.68
CA TYR A 417 -10.65 17.33 3.31
C TYR A 417 -10.88 17.91 1.91
N ILE A 418 -10.45 17.15 0.91
CA ILE A 418 -10.47 17.53 -0.50
C ILE A 418 -11.04 16.37 -1.30
N SER A 419 -11.98 16.67 -2.20
CA SER A 419 -12.61 15.67 -3.08
C SER A 419 -12.02 15.65 -4.49
N GLU A 420 -11.20 16.64 -4.82
CA GLU A 420 -10.66 16.84 -6.16
C GLU A 420 -9.18 16.49 -6.22
N GLY A 421 -8.77 15.85 -7.29
CA GLY A 421 -7.37 15.60 -7.58
C GLY A 421 -6.63 16.86 -8.04
N VAL A 422 -5.43 16.68 -8.58
CA VAL A 422 -4.64 17.72 -9.24
C VAL A 422 -4.61 17.47 -10.75
N ARG A 423 -4.11 18.44 -11.52
CA ARG A 423 -4.02 18.32 -12.97
C ARG A 423 -3.37 17.01 -13.42
N GLY A 424 -4.12 16.19 -14.13
CA GLY A 424 -3.69 14.89 -14.65
C GLY A 424 -3.82 13.72 -13.69
N VAL A 425 -4.41 13.94 -12.51
CA VAL A 425 -4.77 12.88 -11.55
C VAL A 425 -6.12 13.23 -10.94
N ASP A 426 -7.19 12.62 -11.42
CA ASP A 426 -8.58 12.97 -11.08
C ASP A 426 -9.06 12.37 -9.74
N THR A 427 -8.16 11.88 -8.90
CA THR A 427 -8.45 11.38 -7.56
C THR A 427 -7.63 12.16 -6.53
N PRO A 428 -8.18 12.51 -5.36
CA PRO A 428 -7.43 13.18 -4.31
C PRO A 428 -6.41 12.23 -3.68
N ALA A 429 -5.29 12.79 -3.19
CA ALA A 429 -4.37 12.03 -2.35
C ALA A 429 -4.98 11.70 -0.99
N LEU A 430 -4.35 10.80 -0.24
CA LEU A 430 -4.76 10.46 1.12
C LEU A 430 -4.21 11.46 2.15
N GLY A 431 -3.13 12.15 1.82
CA GLY A 431 -2.44 13.05 2.72
C GLY A 431 -0.99 12.62 2.94
N TYR A 432 -0.45 12.97 4.09
CA TYR A 432 0.94 12.66 4.40
C TYR A 432 1.15 12.30 5.88
N VAL A 433 2.14 11.44 6.12
CA VAL A 433 2.64 11.10 7.46
C VAL A 433 3.85 11.97 7.79
N ASP A 434 3.88 12.49 9.01
CA ASP A 434 5.03 13.19 9.57
C ASP A 434 5.88 12.23 10.41
N ALA A 435 7.03 11.82 9.90
CA ALA A 435 7.91 10.85 10.56
C ALA A 435 8.41 11.30 11.95
N ARG A 436 8.34 12.57 12.30
CA ARG A 436 8.72 13.05 13.64
C ARG A 436 7.85 12.49 14.75
N HIS A 437 6.59 12.19 14.46
CA HIS A 437 5.65 11.56 15.40
C HIS A 437 5.92 10.07 15.65
N GLN A 438 6.85 9.48 14.90
CA GLN A 438 7.27 8.08 15.06
C GLN A 438 8.50 7.93 15.95
N SER A 439 8.98 9.01 16.58
CA SER A 439 10.18 9.00 17.41
C SER A 439 10.00 9.87 18.64
N LEU A 440 10.40 9.34 19.81
CA LEU A 440 10.49 10.07 21.07
C LEU A 440 11.71 11.01 21.13
N ALA A 441 12.65 10.88 20.20
CA ALA A 441 13.82 11.74 20.17
C ALA A 441 13.48 13.12 19.61
N PRO A 442 13.97 14.23 20.22
CA PRO A 442 13.81 15.56 19.67
C PRO A 442 14.50 15.62 18.31
N VAL A 443 13.72 15.85 17.25
CA VAL A 443 14.26 15.95 15.89
C VAL A 443 14.63 17.42 15.62
N THR A 444 15.93 17.68 15.57
CA THR A 444 16.49 18.94 15.06
C THR A 444 17.05 18.66 13.67
N GLY A 445 16.66 19.44 12.66
CA GLY A 445 17.23 19.31 11.31
C GLY A 445 16.18 19.14 10.21
N PRO A 446 16.57 18.47 9.11
CA PRO A 446 15.68 18.21 7.99
C PRO A 446 14.44 17.40 8.40
N MET A 447 13.32 17.70 7.77
CA MET A 447 12.04 17.02 8.00
C MET A 447 11.77 16.06 6.84
N LEU A 448 11.31 14.84 7.17
CA LEU A 448 10.90 13.86 6.18
C LEU A 448 9.39 13.64 6.27
N LEU A 449 8.70 13.77 5.14
CA LEU A 449 7.28 13.45 4.99
C LEU A 449 7.12 12.25 4.07
N THR A 450 6.11 11.42 4.34
CA THR A 450 5.69 10.37 3.43
C THR A 450 4.27 10.66 2.95
N HIS A 451 4.12 10.99 1.67
CA HIS A 451 2.83 11.28 1.04
C HIS A 451 2.30 10.03 0.34
N TYR A 452 0.99 9.79 0.45
CA TYR A 452 0.32 8.61 -0.06
C TYR A 452 -0.75 8.95 -1.08
N TRP A 453 -0.75 8.21 -2.20
CA TRP A 453 -1.74 8.37 -3.26
C TRP A 453 -2.26 7.03 -3.75
N ALA A 454 -3.50 6.71 -3.38
CA ALA A 454 -4.24 5.56 -3.89
C ALA A 454 -4.83 5.89 -5.27
N LEU A 455 -4.47 5.13 -6.29
CA LEU A 455 -4.79 5.42 -7.69
C LEU A 455 -5.76 4.38 -8.31
N GLY A 456 -6.51 3.67 -7.47
CA GLY A 456 -7.48 2.67 -7.93
C GLY A 456 -8.71 3.25 -8.62
N GLY A 457 -9.02 4.54 -8.37
CA GLY A 457 -10.15 5.24 -8.97
C GLY A 457 -11.50 4.84 -8.41
N GLN A 458 -12.57 5.47 -8.94
CA GLN A 458 -13.95 5.17 -8.61
C GLN A 458 -14.55 4.07 -9.50
N ASP A 459 -13.92 3.77 -10.63
CA ASP A 459 -14.26 2.70 -11.54
C ASP A 459 -13.02 2.07 -12.19
N ALA A 460 -13.23 1.00 -12.96
CA ALA A 460 -12.14 0.25 -13.59
C ALA A 460 -11.38 1.06 -14.65
N ALA A 461 -12.07 1.91 -15.40
CA ALA A 461 -11.48 2.70 -16.49
C ALA A 461 -10.58 3.80 -15.92
N GLN A 462 -11.04 4.51 -14.89
CA GLN A 462 -10.24 5.51 -14.19
C GLN A 462 -8.99 4.88 -13.56
N GLY A 463 -9.14 3.76 -12.83
CA GLY A 463 -8.00 3.06 -12.23
C GLY A 463 -6.99 2.54 -13.25
N GLN A 464 -7.44 2.10 -14.44
CA GLN A 464 -6.56 1.70 -15.53
C GLN A 464 -5.81 2.89 -16.13
N ALA A 465 -6.47 4.01 -16.35
CA ALA A 465 -5.86 5.23 -16.87
C ALA A 465 -4.79 5.77 -15.90
N LEU A 466 -5.10 5.81 -14.61
CA LEU A 466 -4.16 6.23 -13.56
C LEU A 466 -2.94 5.29 -13.47
N ARG A 467 -3.15 3.97 -13.60
CA ARG A 467 -2.03 2.99 -13.67
C ARG A 467 -1.15 3.24 -14.88
N GLN A 468 -1.73 3.48 -16.04
CA GLN A 468 -0.98 3.77 -17.26
C GLN A 468 -0.15 5.05 -17.11
N ALA A 469 -0.73 6.10 -16.56
CA ALA A 469 -0.03 7.35 -16.26
C ALA A 469 1.13 7.11 -15.27
N LEU A 470 0.88 6.35 -14.18
CA LEU A 470 1.91 6.04 -13.18
C LEU A 470 3.11 5.27 -13.76
N LEU A 471 2.87 4.40 -14.71
CA LEU A 471 3.92 3.58 -15.32
C LEU A 471 4.63 4.27 -16.48
N LYS A 472 3.94 5.15 -17.21
CA LYS A 472 4.43 5.80 -18.43
C LYS A 472 5.12 7.13 -18.17
N ASP A 473 4.55 7.96 -17.29
CA ASP A 473 5.06 9.30 -17.03
C ASP A 473 6.38 9.23 -16.25
N ASP A 474 7.24 10.20 -16.49
CA ASP A 474 8.52 10.27 -15.81
C ASP A 474 8.37 10.64 -14.33
N TRP A 475 9.44 10.42 -13.58
CA TRP A 475 9.52 10.74 -12.16
C TRP A 475 9.22 12.21 -11.88
N ARG A 476 9.73 13.12 -12.71
CA ARG A 476 9.59 14.56 -12.50
C ARG A 476 8.15 15.02 -12.62
N ALA A 477 7.42 14.48 -13.58
CA ALA A 477 5.99 14.79 -13.74
C ALA A 477 5.18 14.39 -12.49
N TRP A 478 5.51 13.26 -11.86
CA TRP A 478 4.87 12.85 -10.62
C TRP A 478 5.34 13.66 -9.40
N ALA A 479 6.61 14.02 -9.30
CA ALA A 479 7.12 14.93 -8.28
C ALA A 479 6.41 16.29 -8.32
N ASP A 480 6.18 16.84 -9.52
CA ASP A 480 5.44 18.09 -9.70
C ASP A 480 3.96 17.97 -9.28
N ARG A 481 3.30 16.82 -9.52
CA ARG A 481 1.93 16.55 -9.07
C ARG A 481 1.83 16.45 -7.55
N VAL A 482 2.76 15.74 -6.92
CA VAL A 482 2.85 15.63 -5.45
C VAL A 482 3.07 16.99 -4.81
N ALA A 483 4.00 17.80 -5.35
CA ALA A 483 4.24 19.14 -4.86
C ALA A 483 3.01 20.05 -5.03
N ALA A 484 2.28 19.92 -6.15
CA ALA A 484 1.06 20.67 -6.39
C ALA A 484 -0.07 20.28 -5.42
N ASP A 485 -0.17 19.00 -5.06
CA ASP A 485 -1.15 18.54 -4.07
C ASP A 485 -0.83 19.09 -2.67
N LEU A 486 0.41 18.93 -2.21
CA LEU A 486 0.86 19.42 -0.91
C LEU A 486 0.82 20.96 -0.79
N ALA A 487 1.03 21.69 -1.90
CA ALA A 487 0.94 23.17 -1.92
C ALA A 487 -0.47 23.69 -1.64
N ARG A 488 -1.50 22.86 -1.80
CA ARG A 488 -2.90 23.22 -1.45
C ARG A 488 -3.05 23.42 0.05
N VAL A 489 -2.29 22.65 0.83
CA VAL A 489 -2.27 22.71 2.29
C VAL A 489 -1.11 23.60 2.78
N HIS A 490 0.08 23.41 2.24
CA HIS A 490 1.32 24.12 2.63
C HIS A 490 1.94 24.81 1.42
N PRO A 491 1.55 26.07 1.12
CA PRO A 491 2.00 26.79 -0.09
C PRO A 491 3.50 27.01 -0.19
N ASP A 492 4.22 27.02 0.94
CA ASP A 492 5.68 27.20 1.02
C ASP A 492 6.45 25.88 0.86
N LEU A 493 5.80 24.72 1.05
CA LEU A 493 6.44 23.42 1.06
C LEU A 493 7.24 23.13 -0.22
N PRO A 494 6.75 23.38 -1.46
CA PRO A 494 7.53 23.10 -2.66
C PRO A 494 8.89 23.82 -2.70
N GLY A 495 8.97 24.99 -2.08
CA GLY A 495 10.21 25.76 -1.98
C GLY A 495 11.22 25.20 -0.97
N LEU A 496 10.79 24.30 -0.09
CA LEU A 496 11.59 23.69 0.96
C LEU A 496 12.11 22.29 0.59
N VAL A 497 11.60 21.69 -0.50
CA VAL A 497 11.97 20.33 -0.91
C VAL A 497 13.43 20.26 -1.31
N GLN A 498 14.19 19.38 -0.66
CA GLN A 498 15.60 19.10 -0.95
C GLN A 498 15.78 17.83 -1.80
N GLN A 499 14.95 16.81 -1.57
CA GLN A 499 14.98 15.53 -2.29
C GLN A 499 13.58 14.93 -2.28
N MET A 500 13.23 14.19 -3.33
CA MET A 500 11.98 13.48 -3.41
C MET A 500 12.20 12.09 -4.03
N ASP A 501 12.04 11.04 -3.23
CA ASP A 501 12.14 9.65 -3.65
C ASP A 501 10.74 9.07 -3.79
N LEU A 502 10.40 8.58 -4.98
CA LEU A 502 9.09 8.08 -5.33
C LEU A 502 9.10 6.56 -5.52
N MET A 503 8.22 5.87 -4.81
CA MET A 503 7.95 4.44 -5.04
C MET A 503 6.63 4.29 -5.77
N ARG A 504 6.64 3.58 -6.91
CA ARG A 504 5.44 3.28 -7.69
C ARG A 504 5.10 1.80 -7.66
N TYR A 505 3.84 1.52 -7.40
CA TYR A 505 3.27 0.19 -7.47
C TYR A 505 2.20 0.14 -8.56
N GLY A 506 2.37 -0.68 -9.59
CA GLY A 506 1.32 -0.90 -10.60
C GLY A 506 0.17 -1.77 -10.08
N HIS A 507 0.45 -2.62 -9.09
CA HIS A 507 -0.48 -3.61 -8.52
C HIS A 507 -0.19 -3.76 -7.01
N ALA A 508 -0.39 -2.69 -6.24
CA ALA A 508 -0.04 -2.65 -4.82
C ALA A 508 -0.96 -3.50 -3.96
N MET A 509 -2.26 -3.32 -4.12
CA MET A 509 -3.29 -3.91 -3.27
C MET A 509 -4.40 -4.52 -4.11
N SER A 510 -4.91 -5.69 -3.72
CA SER A 510 -6.15 -6.21 -4.29
C SER A 510 -7.33 -5.33 -3.87
N ILE A 511 -8.17 -4.99 -4.84
CA ILE A 511 -9.42 -4.27 -4.61
C ILE A 511 -10.54 -5.30 -4.48
N PRO A 512 -11.27 -5.36 -3.37
CA PRO A 512 -12.42 -6.24 -3.20
C PRO A 512 -13.63 -5.74 -4.02
N VAL A 513 -13.52 -5.86 -5.35
CA VAL A 513 -14.63 -5.50 -6.25
C VAL A 513 -15.80 -6.48 -6.10
N PRO A 514 -17.04 -6.09 -6.48
CA PRO A 514 -18.20 -6.97 -6.40
C PRO A 514 -17.96 -8.36 -7.02
N GLY A 515 -18.41 -9.41 -6.30
CA GLY A 515 -18.33 -10.81 -6.72
C GLY A 515 -16.98 -11.50 -6.56
N VAL A 516 -15.98 -10.83 -5.97
CA VAL A 516 -14.64 -11.39 -5.77
C VAL A 516 -14.53 -12.14 -4.45
N ARG A 517 -14.89 -11.52 -3.34
CA ARG A 517 -14.62 -12.10 -2.00
C ARG A 517 -15.41 -13.39 -1.76
N GLY A 518 -16.66 -13.45 -2.18
CA GLY A 518 -17.53 -14.62 -2.04
C GLY A 518 -17.31 -15.73 -3.09
N HIS A 519 -16.35 -15.58 -4.00
CA HIS A 519 -16.18 -16.54 -5.09
C HIS A 519 -15.56 -17.86 -4.59
N ALA A 520 -16.20 -19.00 -4.91
CA ALA A 520 -15.78 -20.34 -4.44
C ALA A 520 -14.34 -20.71 -4.80
N ALA A 521 -13.85 -20.24 -5.96
CA ALA A 521 -12.47 -20.50 -6.37
C ALA A 521 -11.44 -19.83 -5.44
N LEU A 522 -11.77 -18.69 -4.82
CA LEU A 522 -10.89 -18.04 -3.86
C LEU A 522 -10.73 -18.89 -2.60
N THR A 523 -11.83 -19.46 -2.11
CA THR A 523 -11.82 -20.43 -0.99
C THR A 523 -11.07 -21.72 -1.36
N ALA A 524 -11.24 -22.22 -2.59
CA ALA A 524 -10.53 -23.39 -3.05
C ALA A 524 -9.00 -23.19 -3.10
N LEU A 525 -8.52 -22.01 -3.47
CA LEU A 525 -7.09 -21.67 -3.47
C LEU A 525 -6.48 -21.59 -2.06
N GLN A 526 -7.30 -21.47 -1.03
CA GLN A 526 -6.83 -21.55 0.36
C GLN A 526 -6.52 -22.99 0.79
N GLN A 527 -6.96 -23.99 0.04
CA GLN A 527 -6.63 -25.39 0.27
C GLN A 527 -5.39 -25.81 -0.52
N PRO A 528 -4.65 -26.85 -0.08
CA PRO A 528 -3.51 -27.36 -0.82
C PRO A 528 -3.91 -27.79 -2.25
N GLN A 529 -3.11 -27.42 -3.22
CA GLN A 529 -3.25 -27.83 -4.60
C GLN A 529 -2.14 -28.86 -4.94
N GLY A 530 -2.25 -30.05 -4.37
CA GLY A 530 -1.18 -31.04 -4.42
C GLY A 530 0.05 -30.58 -3.63
N ARG A 531 1.16 -30.32 -4.33
CA ARG A 531 2.42 -29.83 -3.78
C ARG A 531 2.52 -28.30 -3.75
N LEU A 532 1.47 -27.58 -4.19
CA LEU A 532 1.41 -26.13 -4.19
C LEU A 532 0.53 -25.62 -3.06
N HIS A 533 1.03 -24.60 -2.36
CA HIS A 533 0.35 -23.92 -1.25
C HIS A 533 0.34 -22.42 -1.53
N PHE A 534 -0.83 -21.83 -1.71
CA PHE A 534 -0.94 -20.41 -1.96
C PHE A 534 -0.91 -19.62 -0.64
N ALA A 535 -0.11 -18.56 -0.58
CA ALA A 535 0.08 -17.73 0.60
C ALA A 535 0.18 -16.25 0.20
N HIS A 536 -0.95 -15.60 -0.02
CA HIS A 536 -1.00 -14.19 -0.38
C HIS A 536 -2.28 -13.54 0.14
N SER A 537 -2.25 -12.26 0.46
CA SER A 537 -3.42 -11.48 0.88
C SER A 537 -4.55 -11.43 -0.17
N ASP A 538 -4.24 -11.67 -1.44
CA ASP A 538 -5.24 -11.85 -2.51
C ASP A 538 -6.28 -12.92 -2.18
N LEU A 539 -5.92 -13.93 -1.39
CA LEU A 539 -6.83 -15.01 -0.96
C LEU A 539 -7.96 -14.54 -0.06
N SER A 540 -7.85 -13.31 0.45
CA SER A 540 -8.88 -12.58 1.17
C SER A 540 -9.47 -11.43 0.36
N ALA A 541 -8.92 -11.15 -0.82
CA ALA A 541 -9.17 -9.93 -1.60
C ALA A 541 -8.93 -8.66 -0.75
N TYR A 542 -8.03 -8.72 0.22
CA TYR A 542 -7.77 -7.67 1.19
C TYR A 542 -6.29 -7.62 1.57
N SER A 543 -5.62 -6.52 1.23
CA SER A 543 -4.16 -6.40 1.28
C SER A 543 -3.66 -5.69 2.54
N VAL A 544 -3.82 -6.33 3.69
CA VAL A 544 -3.28 -5.88 4.98
C VAL A 544 -2.30 -6.90 5.55
N PHE A 545 -1.53 -6.47 6.56
CA PHE A 545 -0.48 -7.30 7.18
C PHE A 545 -1.04 -8.59 7.77
N GLU A 546 -2.14 -8.51 8.52
CA GLU A 546 -2.77 -9.63 9.22
C GLU A 546 -3.27 -10.72 8.26
N GLU A 547 -3.84 -10.33 7.12
CA GLU A 547 -4.26 -11.28 6.08
C GLU A 547 -3.06 -12.00 5.47
N ALA A 548 -2.04 -11.24 5.07
CA ALA A 548 -0.83 -11.80 4.48
C ALA A 548 -0.12 -12.75 5.45
N PHE A 549 0.05 -12.34 6.70
CA PHE A 549 0.70 -13.13 7.75
C PHE A 549 -0.05 -14.44 8.01
N THR A 550 -1.37 -14.35 8.21
CA THR A 550 -2.22 -15.53 8.49
C THR A 550 -2.23 -16.51 7.33
N HIS A 551 -2.27 -16.02 6.08
CA HIS A 551 -2.17 -16.90 4.90
C HIS A 551 -0.79 -17.57 4.79
N GLY A 552 0.29 -16.91 5.19
CA GLY A 552 1.61 -17.51 5.25
C GLY A 552 1.69 -18.64 6.27
N VAL A 553 1.24 -18.39 7.51
CA VAL A 553 1.18 -19.41 8.57
C VAL A 553 0.28 -20.59 8.18
N ARG A 554 -0.87 -20.32 7.55
CA ARG A 554 -1.76 -21.38 7.03
C ARG A 554 -1.04 -22.25 6.01
N ALA A 555 -0.32 -21.66 5.04
CA ALA A 555 0.42 -22.42 4.02
C ALA A 555 1.56 -23.23 4.66
N ALA A 556 2.28 -22.69 5.63
CA ALA A 556 3.29 -23.41 6.40
C ALA A 556 2.71 -24.64 7.11
N ASN A 557 1.56 -24.50 7.76
CA ASN A 557 0.86 -25.60 8.42
C ASN A 557 0.43 -26.68 7.43
N GLN A 558 0.07 -26.32 6.20
CA GLN A 558 -0.24 -27.30 5.14
C GLN A 558 1.01 -28.08 4.70
N VAL A 559 2.15 -27.38 4.52
CA VAL A 559 3.43 -28.02 4.22
C VAL A 559 3.84 -28.99 5.32
N LEU A 560 3.75 -28.60 6.60
CA LEU A 560 4.08 -29.45 7.74
C LEU A 560 3.22 -30.72 7.79
N ARG A 561 1.92 -30.61 7.52
CA ARG A 561 1.01 -31.79 7.42
C ARG A 561 1.42 -32.72 6.28
N ALA A 562 1.72 -32.17 5.11
CA ALA A 562 2.16 -32.95 3.95
C ALA A 562 3.51 -33.66 4.20
N SER A 563 4.34 -33.13 5.10
CA SER A 563 5.66 -33.67 5.47
C SER A 563 5.61 -34.63 6.66
N GLY A 564 4.41 -34.94 7.21
CA GLY A 564 4.28 -35.77 8.42
C GLY A 564 4.81 -35.13 9.72
N LYS A 565 5.14 -33.83 9.68
CA LYS A 565 5.67 -33.07 10.82
C LYS A 565 4.61 -32.23 11.55
N ALA A 566 3.33 -32.41 11.26
CA ALA A 566 2.26 -31.67 11.93
C ALA A 566 2.30 -31.97 13.43
N ARG A 567 2.45 -30.96 14.27
CA ARG A 567 2.23 -31.10 15.71
C ARG A 567 0.79 -31.53 15.92
N SER A 568 0.57 -32.64 16.64
CA SER A 568 -0.74 -32.93 17.24
C SER A 568 -1.12 -31.72 18.09
N LYS A 569 -2.38 -31.25 17.97
CA LYS A 569 -2.91 -30.18 18.81
C LYS A 569 -2.61 -30.52 20.28
N VAL A 570 -1.81 -29.70 20.95
CA VAL A 570 -1.81 -29.60 22.39
C VAL A 570 -2.76 -28.47 22.78
#